data_7e437b14d4ea4b77d37e941b6468a575
#
_entry.id   7e437b14d4ea4b77d37e941b6468a575
#
_cell.length_a   1.000
_cell.length_b   1.000
_cell.length_c   1.000
_cell.angle_alpha   90.00
_cell.angle_beta   90.00
_cell.angle_gamma   90.00
#
_symmetry.space_group_name_H-M   'P 1'
#
loop_
_entity.id
_entity.type
_entity.pdbx_description
1 polymer ?
#
loop_
_entity_poly.entity_id
_entity_poly.type
_entity_poly.pdbx_seq_one_letter_code
_entity_poly.pdbx_strand_id
1 'polypeptide(L)'
;MARRRDELEDTFMYAVKEIYYTLQGEGAQTGRAAVFCRFAGCNLWSGREQDRATAICQFCDTDFADTNGPGGGKFASAEELADAIAAKWRDPAFPSPEIGTRDTHNAGPSTPAARAASAQEPGSFREFVVCTGGEPLLQLDADLIAALHDRGFEIAIETNGTIEALPGVDWICVSPKAGAQLKQRSGDELKLVYPQAGADPAAFEDLPFRHFLLQPMDGPQREENTALALKYCLEHPRWRLSLQTHKLIGIP
;
A
#
# COMPACT_ATOMS: atom_id res chain seq x y z
N MET A 1 49.25 -20.32 -3.58
CA MET A 1 47.87 -20.83 -3.59
C MET A 1 46.98 -19.84 -2.85
N ALA A 2 46.34 -18.94 -3.58
CA ALA A 2 45.42 -17.95 -3.04
C ALA A 2 44.02 -18.59 -3.00
N ARG A 3 43.44 -18.69 -1.83
CA ARG A 3 42.04 -19.10 -1.64
C ARG A 3 41.19 -17.95 -2.11
N ARG A 4 40.42 -18.15 -3.18
CA ARG A 4 39.26 -17.31 -3.52
C ARG A 4 38.26 -17.46 -2.38
N ARG A 5 38.00 -16.43 -1.63
CA ARG A 5 36.78 -16.30 -0.85
C ARG A 5 35.67 -16.01 -1.87
N ASP A 6 34.82 -17.00 -2.09
CA ASP A 6 33.51 -16.78 -2.68
C ASP A 6 32.74 -15.93 -1.66
N GLU A 7 32.69 -14.63 -1.89
CA GLU A 7 31.72 -13.73 -1.28
C GLU A 7 30.39 -14.08 -1.96
N LEU A 8 29.62 -14.97 -1.33
CA LEU A 8 28.18 -15.02 -1.53
C LEU A 8 27.68 -13.70 -0.97
N GLU A 9 27.62 -12.66 -1.81
CA GLU A 9 26.75 -11.53 -1.56
C GLU A 9 25.34 -12.12 -1.41
N ASP A 10 24.75 -11.97 -0.25
CA ASP A 10 23.34 -12.23 0.01
C ASP A 10 22.54 -11.29 -0.88
N THR A 11 22.30 -11.72 -2.13
CA THR A 11 21.58 -10.94 -3.13
C THR A 11 20.10 -11.13 -2.83
N PHE A 12 19.56 -10.33 -1.89
CA PHE A 12 18.11 -10.23 -1.73
C PHE A 12 17.56 -9.30 -2.81
N MET A 13 16.39 -9.63 -3.34
CA MET A 13 15.71 -8.84 -4.35
C MET A 13 14.75 -7.83 -3.72
N TYR A 14 14.11 -8.19 -2.60
CA TYR A 14 13.08 -7.38 -1.98
C TYR A 14 13.38 -7.14 -0.49
N ALA A 15 13.23 -5.90 -0.06
CA ALA A 15 13.30 -5.47 1.32
C ALA A 15 11.91 -4.99 1.76
N VAL A 16 11.28 -5.71 2.67
CA VAL A 16 9.91 -5.48 3.11
C VAL A 16 9.90 -5.10 4.58
N LYS A 17 9.29 -3.96 4.92
CA LYS A 17 9.13 -3.50 6.30
C LYS A 17 8.21 -4.42 7.08
N GLU A 18 7.05 -4.74 6.49
CA GLU A 18 6.02 -5.56 7.13
C GLU A 18 5.02 -6.13 6.13
N ILE A 19 4.41 -7.27 6.49
CA ILE A 19 3.31 -7.90 5.76
C ILE A 19 2.21 -8.23 6.77
N TYR A 20 1.01 -7.69 6.57
CA TYR A 20 -0.12 -7.90 7.49
C TYR A 20 -1.47 -7.90 6.75
N TYR A 21 -2.45 -8.61 7.32
CA TYR A 21 -3.82 -8.68 6.81
C TYR A 21 -4.69 -7.68 7.56
N THR A 22 -5.41 -6.85 6.84
CA THR A 22 -6.28 -5.82 7.41
C THR A 22 -7.37 -5.40 6.41
N LEU A 23 -8.03 -4.26 6.65
CA LEU A 23 -8.88 -3.59 5.67
C LEU A 23 -8.13 -2.43 5.04
N GLN A 24 -8.29 -2.22 3.72
CA GLN A 24 -7.90 -0.96 3.10
C GLN A 24 -8.65 0.19 3.79
N GLY A 25 -7.89 1.08 4.40
CA GLY A 25 -8.44 2.18 5.22
C GLY A 25 -8.61 3.49 4.44
N GLU A 26 -8.19 3.56 3.19
CA GLU A 26 -8.10 4.80 2.41
C GLU A 26 -8.61 4.60 0.98
N GLY A 27 -8.93 5.71 0.32
CA GLY A 27 -9.24 5.73 -1.10
C GLY A 27 -10.56 5.07 -1.48
N ALA A 28 -10.68 4.74 -2.76
CA ALA A 28 -11.89 4.16 -3.33
C ALA A 28 -12.11 2.69 -2.93
N GLN A 29 -11.06 2.00 -2.46
CA GLN A 29 -11.11 0.61 -1.99
C GLN A 29 -11.31 0.49 -0.47
N THR A 30 -11.61 1.58 0.23
CA THR A 30 -11.85 1.59 1.67
C THR A 30 -12.85 0.52 2.10
N GLY A 31 -12.50 -0.23 3.15
CA GLY A 31 -13.32 -1.31 3.71
C GLY A 31 -13.09 -2.68 3.07
N ARG A 32 -12.30 -2.78 2.00
CA ARG A 32 -11.96 -4.05 1.36
C ARG A 32 -10.86 -4.75 2.15
N ALA A 33 -11.06 -6.05 2.43
CA ALA A 33 -10.03 -6.89 3.03
C ALA A 33 -8.82 -7.03 2.11
N ALA A 34 -7.61 -6.86 2.66
CA ALA A 34 -6.36 -6.84 1.90
C ALA A 34 -5.18 -7.35 2.73
N VAL A 35 -4.18 -7.90 2.05
CA VAL A 35 -2.83 -8.02 2.61
C VAL A 35 -2.05 -6.78 2.21
N PHE A 36 -1.49 -6.08 3.18
CA PHE A 36 -0.56 -4.99 2.93
C PHE A 36 0.86 -5.52 2.91
N CYS A 37 1.58 -5.25 1.82
CA CYS A 37 3.01 -5.46 1.69
C CYS A 37 3.69 -4.08 1.66
N ARG A 38 4.28 -3.69 2.79
CA ARG A 38 4.99 -2.42 2.93
C ARG A 38 6.46 -2.59 2.62
N PHE A 39 6.90 -2.11 1.46
CA PHE A 39 8.30 -2.11 1.08
C PHE A 39 9.12 -1.12 1.90
N ALA A 40 10.36 -1.46 2.21
CA ALA A 40 11.32 -0.57 2.83
C ALA A 40 11.95 0.37 1.80
N GLY A 41 12.21 1.61 2.21
CA GLY A 41 12.87 2.62 1.39
C GLY A 41 11.94 3.49 0.55
N CYS A 42 12.34 4.75 0.36
CA CYS A 42 11.63 5.75 -0.43
C CYS A 42 12.62 6.68 -1.12
N ASN A 43 12.27 7.16 -2.30
CA ASN A 43 13.10 8.11 -3.05
C ASN A 43 12.82 9.59 -2.72
N LEU A 44 11.83 9.88 -1.85
CA LEU A 44 11.47 11.25 -1.47
C LEU A 44 11.87 11.61 -0.03
N TRP A 45 12.15 10.60 0.78
CA TRP A 45 12.62 10.77 2.16
C TRP A 45 13.37 9.49 2.60
N SER A 46 14.43 9.65 3.40
CA SER A 46 15.23 8.53 3.90
C SER A 46 14.54 7.70 5.00
N GLY A 47 13.42 8.18 5.54
CA GLY A 47 12.75 7.59 6.71
C GLY A 47 13.39 7.98 8.05
N ARG A 48 14.45 8.77 8.04
CA ARG A 48 15.14 9.23 9.26
C ARG A 48 14.68 10.63 9.63
N GLU A 49 14.28 10.81 10.88
CA GLU A 49 13.75 12.11 11.35
C GLU A 49 14.75 13.28 11.17
N GLN A 50 16.03 13.01 11.33
CA GLN A 50 17.08 14.01 11.12
C GLN A 50 17.13 14.59 9.69
N ASP A 51 16.65 13.84 8.70
CA ASP A 51 16.66 14.21 7.29
C ASP A 51 15.33 14.84 6.85
N ARG A 52 14.29 14.84 7.71
CA ARG A 52 12.93 15.28 7.37
C ARG A 52 12.88 16.72 6.86
N ALA A 53 13.63 17.63 7.48
CA ALA A 53 13.63 19.04 7.10
C ALA A 53 14.11 19.32 5.66
N THR A 54 14.92 18.43 5.09
CA THR A 54 15.45 18.51 3.73
C THR A 54 14.77 17.56 2.76
N ALA A 55 13.84 16.74 3.23
CA ALA A 55 13.10 15.79 2.42
C ALA A 55 12.10 16.50 1.50
N ILE A 56 11.82 15.92 0.34
CA ILE A 56 10.72 16.37 -0.52
C ILE A 56 9.38 16.10 0.17
N CYS A 57 9.20 14.89 0.74
CA CYS A 57 8.02 14.54 1.51
C CYS A 57 8.28 14.72 3.01
N GLN A 58 7.91 15.88 3.57
CA GLN A 58 8.16 16.23 4.98
C GLN A 58 7.05 15.78 5.94
N PHE A 59 5.87 15.43 5.43
CA PHE A 59 4.68 15.07 6.21
C PHE A 59 4.38 13.56 6.21
N CYS A 60 5.35 12.73 5.83
CA CYS A 60 5.16 11.29 5.80
C CYS A 60 4.92 10.74 7.22
N ASP A 61 3.83 10.00 7.39
CA ASP A 61 3.41 9.36 8.64
C ASP A 61 3.67 7.84 8.64
N THR A 62 4.37 7.34 7.61
CA THR A 62 4.65 5.92 7.41
C THR A 62 6.06 5.56 7.88
N ASP A 63 6.20 4.52 8.69
CA ASP A 63 7.47 3.89 8.99
C ASP A 63 7.83 2.85 7.92
N PHE A 64 8.90 3.10 7.18
CA PHE A 64 9.44 2.24 6.14
C PHE A 64 10.96 2.12 6.18
N ALA A 65 11.60 2.55 7.30
CA ALA A 65 13.04 2.77 7.33
C ALA A 65 13.87 1.47 7.35
N ASP A 66 13.29 0.36 7.77
CA ASP A 66 13.95 -0.94 7.93
C ASP A 66 13.01 -2.11 7.58
N THR A 67 13.40 -3.36 7.92
CA THR A 67 12.65 -4.59 7.60
C THR A 67 12.21 -5.34 8.85
N ASN A 68 12.04 -4.67 9.99
CA ASN A 68 11.86 -5.29 11.30
C ASN A 68 10.38 -5.41 11.77
N GLY A 69 9.42 -5.03 10.94
CA GLY A 69 7.99 -5.14 11.24
C GLY A 69 7.47 -6.58 11.12
N PRO A 70 6.23 -6.82 11.56
CA PRO A 70 5.61 -8.15 11.49
C PRO A 70 5.59 -8.70 10.05
N GLY A 71 6.14 -9.91 9.84
CA GLY A 71 6.25 -10.50 8.50
C GLY A 71 7.24 -9.82 7.57
N GLY A 72 7.93 -8.76 8.03
CA GLY A 72 8.97 -8.08 7.29
C GLY A 72 10.26 -8.90 7.19
N GLY A 73 11.13 -8.50 6.28
CA GLY A 73 12.39 -9.20 6.02
C GLY A 73 13.01 -8.84 4.68
N LYS A 74 14.03 -9.60 4.33
CA LYS A 74 14.68 -9.60 3.03
C LYS A 74 14.36 -10.90 2.32
N PHE A 75 13.80 -10.81 1.13
CA PHE A 75 13.36 -11.95 0.34
C PHE A 75 14.26 -12.10 -0.89
N ALA A 76 14.69 -13.34 -1.14
CA ALA A 76 15.65 -13.64 -2.20
C ALA A 76 15.00 -13.79 -3.58
N SER A 77 13.69 -14.02 -3.65
CA SER A 77 12.96 -14.16 -4.91
C SER A 77 11.53 -13.64 -4.83
N ALA A 78 10.92 -13.45 -6.00
CA ALA A 78 9.52 -13.07 -6.15
C ALA A 78 8.57 -14.12 -5.56
N GLU A 79 8.88 -15.41 -5.77
CA GLU A 79 8.09 -16.52 -5.25
C GLU A 79 8.11 -16.52 -3.72
N GLU A 80 9.30 -16.34 -3.11
CA GLU A 80 9.41 -16.30 -1.66
C GLU A 80 8.57 -15.18 -1.05
N LEU A 81 8.63 -13.98 -1.63
CA LEU A 81 7.81 -12.86 -1.17
C LEU A 81 6.33 -13.09 -1.41
N ALA A 82 5.95 -13.60 -2.58
CA ALA A 82 4.56 -13.89 -2.90
C ALA A 82 3.98 -15.00 -2.01
N ASP A 83 4.76 -16.01 -1.63
CA ASP A 83 4.36 -17.03 -0.65
C ASP A 83 4.14 -16.44 0.74
N ALA A 84 5.04 -15.54 1.17
CA ALA A 84 4.90 -14.84 2.45
C ALA A 84 3.62 -13.96 2.49
N ILE A 85 3.30 -13.28 1.38
CA ILE A 85 2.06 -12.50 1.23
C ILE A 85 0.84 -13.42 1.28
N ALA A 86 0.85 -14.52 0.52
CA ALA A 86 -0.26 -15.48 0.47
C ALA A 86 -0.51 -16.14 1.85
N ALA A 87 0.54 -16.40 2.62
CA ALA A 87 0.42 -16.95 3.96
C ALA A 87 -0.28 -15.99 4.94
N LYS A 88 -0.29 -14.68 4.66
CA LYS A 88 -0.99 -13.69 5.48
C LYS A 88 -2.47 -13.54 5.15
N TRP A 89 -2.90 -14.01 4.00
CA TRP A 89 -4.29 -13.92 3.64
C TRP A 89 -5.17 -14.75 4.60
N ARG A 90 -6.10 -14.07 5.31
CA ARG A 90 -6.94 -14.66 6.36
C ARG A 90 -6.17 -15.23 7.55
N ASP A 91 -5.00 -14.64 7.86
CA ASP A 91 -4.26 -15.00 9.06
C ASP A 91 -5.15 -14.75 10.31
N PRO A 92 -5.48 -15.79 11.10
CA PRO A 92 -6.32 -15.65 12.28
C PRO A 92 -5.67 -14.87 13.44
N ALA A 93 -4.40 -14.48 13.28
CA ALA A 93 -3.70 -13.67 14.27
C ALA A 93 -4.11 -12.18 14.28
N PHE A 94 -5.06 -11.77 13.44
CA PHE A 94 -5.69 -10.46 13.59
C PHE A 94 -6.41 -10.43 14.95
N PRO A 95 -6.05 -9.54 15.88
CA PRO A 95 -6.78 -9.41 17.13
C PRO A 95 -8.20 -8.95 16.78
N SER A 96 -9.14 -9.89 16.79
CA SER A 96 -10.55 -9.51 16.75
C SER A 96 -10.76 -8.54 17.91
N PRO A 97 -11.30 -7.32 17.67
CA PRO A 97 -11.79 -6.53 18.78
C PRO A 97 -12.73 -7.44 19.56
N GLU A 98 -12.62 -7.47 20.89
CA GLU A 98 -13.54 -8.24 21.77
C GLU A 98 -14.95 -7.66 21.62
N ILE A 99 -15.56 -7.91 20.46
CA ILE A 99 -16.99 -7.74 20.28
C ILE A 99 -17.57 -8.95 20.97
N GLY A 100 -18.19 -8.75 22.13
CA GLY A 100 -18.87 -9.78 22.88
C GLY A 100 -19.89 -10.52 22.01
N THR A 101 -19.45 -11.57 21.35
CA THR A 101 -20.30 -12.47 20.59
C THR A 101 -20.77 -13.58 21.53
N ARG A 102 -22.08 -13.66 21.70
CA ARG A 102 -22.72 -14.86 22.17
C ARG A 102 -22.33 -16.04 21.28
N ASP A 103 -21.89 -17.11 21.92
CA ASP A 103 -21.51 -18.39 21.29
C ASP A 103 -22.47 -18.82 20.19
N THR A 104 -21.96 -19.09 18.99
CA THR A 104 -22.58 -20.07 18.08
C THR A 104 -21.51 -20.77 17.25
N HIS A 105 -21.27 -22.06 17.60
CA HIS A 105 -20.91 -23.18 16.74
C HIS A 105 -19.52 -23.28 16.06
N ASN A 106 -18.67 -24.05 16.74
CA ASN A 106 -17.84 -25.17 16.27
C ASN A 106 -17.66 -25.31 14.75
N ALA A 107 -16.56 -24.81 14.22
CA ALA A 107 -16.00 -25.23 12.92
C ALA A 107 -14.60 -25.81 13.17
N GLY A 108 -14.43 -27.09 12.88
CA GLY A 108 -13.18 -27.83 13.01
C GLY A 108 -12.09 -27.34 12.02
N PRO A 109 -10.82 -27.75 12.22
CA PRO A 109 -9.69 -27.28 11.42
C PRO A 109 -9.78 -27.77 9.98
N SER A 110 -9.84 -26.84 9.03
CA SER A 110 -9.71 -27.15 7.60
C SER A 110 -8.23 -27.15 7.21
N THR A 111 -7.74 -28.29 6.76
CA THR A 111 -6.44 -28.47 6.11
C THR A 111 -6.35 -27.62 4.83
N PRO A 112 -5.22 -26.97 4.52
CA PRO A 112 -5.05 -26.27 3.27
C PRO A 112 -4.97 -27.28 2.10
N ALA A 113 -6.04 -27.32 1.30
CA ALA A 113 -6.02 -28.03 0.04
C ALA A 113 -5.30 -27.17 -1.01
N ALA A 114 -4.34 -27.75 -1.72
CA ALA A 114 -3.68 -27.13 -2.86
C ALA A 114 -4.74 -26.67 -3.88
N ARG A 115 -4.83 -25.38 -4.13
CA ARG A 115 -5.72 -24.80 -5.15
C ARG A 115 -5.09 -24.96 -6.52
N ALA A 116 -5.72 -25.78 -7.37
CA ALA A 116 -5.44 -25.77 -8.80
C ALA A 116 -5.92 -24.43 -9.41
N ALA A 117 -5.09 -23.83 -10.27
CA ALA A 117 -5.44 -22.65 -11.05
C ALA A 117 -6.70 -22.94 -11.89
N SER A 118 -7.85 -22.37 -11.49
CA SER A 118 -9.09 -22.45 -12.25
C SER A 118 -9.33 -21.14 -13.00
N ALA A 119 -9.73 -21.21 -14.26
CA ALA A 119 -10.22 -20.07 -15.02
C ALA A 119 -11.35 -19.38 -14.23
N GLN A 120 -11.19 -18.09 -13.95
CA GLN A 120 -12.09 -17.38 -13.06
C GLN A 120 -13.35 -16.94 -13.81
N GLU A 121 -14.51 -17.24 -13.23
CA GLU A 121 -15.81 -16.72 -13.68
C GLU A 121 -15.89 -15.18 -13.44
N PRO A 122 -16.57 -14.41 -14.31
CA PRO A 122 -16.81 -12.99 -14.09
C PRO A 122 -17.58 -12.78 -12.77
N GLY A 123 -17.00 -12.04 -11.82
CA GLY A 123 -17.57 -11.81 -10.49
C GLY A 123 -17.00 -12.68 -9.38
N SER A 124 -16.00 -13.53 -9.64
CA SER A 124 -15.30 -14.27 -8.59
C SER A 124 -14.51 -13.32 -7.69
N PHE A 125 -14.64 -13.53 -6.37
CA PHE A 125 -13.86 -12.83 -5.36
C PHE A 125 -12.36 -13.11 -5.60
N ARG A 126 -11.56 -12.04 -5.73
CA ARG A 126 -10.10 -12.12 -5.77
C ARG A 126 -9.50 -11.71 -4.44
N GLU A 127 -8.48 -12.43 -4.02
CA GLU A 127 -7.62 -12.01 -2.92
C GLU A 127 -6.92 -10.71 -3.32
N PHE A 128 -6.75 -9.77 -2.36
CA PHE A 128 -6.30 -8.43 -2.66
C PHE A 128 -5.03 -8.11 -1.90
N VAL A 129 -4.00 -7.68 -2.62
CA VAL A 129 -2.76 -7.20 -2.03
C VAL A 129 -2.55 -5.73 -2.35
N VAL A 130 -2.16 -4.95 -1.35
CA VAL A 130 -1.77 -3.55 -1.48
C VAL A 130 -0.26 -3.44 -1.30
N CYS A 131 0.45 -3.23 -2.39
CA CYS A 131 1.87 -2.92 -2.41
C CYS A 131 2.06 -1.44 -2.10
N THR A 132 2.62 -1.14 -0.95
CA THR A 132 2.80 0.22 -0.41
C THR A 132 4.17 0.35 0.25
N GLY A 133 4.35 1.31 1.13
CA GLY A 133 5.57 1.45 1.94
C GLY A 133 6.17 2.83 1.86
N GLY A 134 7.47 2.93 1.59
CA GLY A 134 8.11 4.15 1.13
C GLY A 134 7.67 4.45 -0.30
N GLU A 135 8.33 3.81 -1.26
CA GLU A 135 7.90 3.81 -2.66
C GLU A 135 7.98 2.37 -3.22
N PRO A 136 6.83 1.70 -3.43
CA PRO A 136 6.84 0.29 -3.85
C PRO A 136 7.46 0.07 -5.23
N LEU A 137 7.34 1.04 -6.14
CA LEU A 137 7.86 0.92 -7.50
C LEU A 137 9.40 0.99 -7.60
N LEU A 138 10.10 1.17 -6.49
CA LEU A 138 11.55 0.94 -6.42
C LEU A 138 11.92 -0.53 -6.46
N GLN A 139 10.97 -1.43 -6.08
CA GLN A 139 11.24 -2.83 -5.88
C GLN A 139 10.24 -3.76 -6.58
N LEU A 140 8.96 -3.33 -6.73
CA LEU A 140 7.94 -4.12 -7.42
C LEU A 140 8.32 -4.27 -8.89
N ASP A 141 8.61 -5.49 -9.32
CA ASP A 141 9.01 -5.86 -10.67
C ASP A 141 8.02 -6.82 -11.34
N ALA A 142 8.30 -7.19 -12.59
CA ALA A 142 7.43 -8.05 -13.37
C ALA A 142 7.34 -9.48 -12.80
N ASP A 143 8.41 -9.97 -12.17
CA ASP A 143 8.46 -11.32 -11.62
C ASP A 143 7.56 -11.41 -10.38
N LEU A 144 7.59 -10.39 -9.50
CA LEU A 144 6.70 -10.36 -8.34
C LEU A 144 5.23 -10.16 -8.74
N ILE A 145 4.95 -9.33 -9.75
CA ILE A 145 3.59 -9.17 -10.30
C ILE A 145 3.07 -10.53 -10.81
N ALA A 146 3.87 -11.26 -11.60
CA ALA A 146 3.50 -12.57 -12.10
C ALA A 146 3.28 -13.57 -10.95
N ALA A 147 4.19 -13.64 -9.99
CA ALA A 147 4.09 -14.55 -8.85
C ALA A 147 2.86 -14.30 -7.97
N LEU A 148 2.43 -13.04 -7.80
CA LEU A 148 1.21 -12.67 -7.09
C LEU A 148 -0.05 -13.05 -7.88
N HIS A 149 -0.07 -12.81 -9.19
CA HIS A 149 -1.18 -13.22 -10.05
C HIS A 149 -1.34 -14.75 -10.10
N ASP A 150 -0.24 -15.51 -10.14
CA ASP A 150 -0.25 -16.98 -10.10
C ASP A 150 -0.88 -17.52 -8.79
N ARG A 151 -0.83 -16.72 -7.71
CA ARG A 151 -1.49 -17.01 -6.43
C ARG A 151 -2.91 -16.47 -6.33
N GLY A 152 -3.42 -15.83 -7.41
CA GLY A 152 -4.80 -15.35 -7.52
C GLY A 152 -5.05 -13.97 -6.90
N PHE A 153 -4.01 -13.22 -6.58
CA PHE A 153 -4.15 -11.85 -6.07
C PHE A 153 -4.52 -10.85 -7.18
N GLU A 154 -5.39 -9.93 -6.83
CA GLU A 154 -5.51 -8.63 -7.48
C GLU A 154 -4.53 -7.67 -6.81
N ILE A 155 -3.72 -6.95 -7.59
CA ILE A 155 -2.59 -6.16 -7.12
C ILE A 155 -2.92 -4.68 -7.19
N ALA A 156 -2.94 -4.02 -6.03
CA ALA A 156 -2.97 -2.57 -5.95
C ALA A 156 -1.59 -2.01 -5.57
N ILE A 157 -1.29 -0.81 -6.06
CA ILE A 157 -0.16 -0.02 -5.57
C ILE A 157 -0.62 1.31 -4.98
N GLU A 158 0.08 1.75 -3.93
CA GLU A 158 0.05 3.12 -3.43
C GLU A 158 1.42 3.75 -3.67
N THR A 159 1.52 4.63 -4.67
CA THR A 159 2.78 5.23 -5.12
C THR A 159 2.76 6.75 -4.99
N ASN A 160 3.93 7.35 -4.81
CA ASN A 160 4.10 8.80 -4.88
C ASN A 160 4.08 9.33 -6.33
N GLY A 161 4.05 8.45 -7.32
CA GLY A 161 3.93 8.76 -8.73
C GLY A 161 5.22 9.23 -9.42
N THR A 162 6.37 9.13 -8.77
CA THR A 162 7.66 9.52 -9.38
C THR A 162 8.26 8.47 -10.31
N ILE A 163 7.68 7.26 -10.28
CA ILE A 163 8.04 6.12 -11.14
C ILE A 163 6.76 5.65 -11.82
N GLU A 164 6.86 5.27 -13.09
CA GLU A 164 5.73 4.68 -13.83
C GLU A 164 5.51 3.23 -13.40
N ALA A 165 4.24 2.86 -13.20
CA ALA A 165 3.85 1.50 -12.86
C ALA A 165 4.10 0.55 -14.04
N LEU A 166 4.54 -0.67 -13.71
CA LEU A 166 4.67 -1.73 -14.71
C LEU A 166 3.29 -2.26 -15.15
N PRO A 167 3.20 -2.81 -16.37
CA PRO A 167 2.02 -3.56 -16.79
C PRO A 167 1.73 -4.73 -15.83
N GLY A 168 0.43 -4.98 -15.59
CA GLY A 168 -0.01 -6.07 -14.70
C GLY A 168 -0.40 -5.61 -13.30
N VAL A 169 -0.20 -4.34 -12.93
CA VAL A 169 -0.83 -3.76 -11.73
C VAL A 169 -2.32 -3.56 -12.03
N ASP A 170 -3.21 -4.11 -11.18
CA ASP A 170 -4.66 -4.08 -11.39
C ASP A 170 -5.32 -2.80 -10.88
N TRP A 171 -4.74 -2.15 -9.86
CA TRP A 171 -5.23 -0.90 -9.29
C TRP A 171 -4.09 0.07 -8.97
N ILE A 172 -4.13 1.25 -9.55
CA ILE A 172 -3.09 2.26 -9.38
C ILE A 172 -3.63 3.46 -8.60
N CYS A 173 -3.18 3.60 -7.35
CA CYS A 173 -3.39 4.79 -6.52
C CYS A 173 -2.15 5.66 -6.54
N VAL A 174 -2.28 6.89 -7.03
CA VAL A 174 -1.20 7.87 -7.08
C VAL A 174 -1.43 8.96 -6.05
N SER A 175 -0.44 9.18 -5.19
CA SER A 175 -0.44 10.26 -4.19
C SER A 175 0.67 11.28 -4.49
N PRO A 176 0.42 12.30 -5.33
CA PRO A 176 1.43 13.28 -5.71
C PRO A 176 2.01 14.03 -4.52
N LYS A 177 3.31 14.32 -4.60
CA LYS A 177 4.02 15.10 -3.57
C LYS A 177 4.56 16.38 -4.20
N ALA A 178 4.23 17.52 -3.58
CA ALA A 178 4.75 18.83 -4.01
C ALA A 178 6.29 18.82 -4.08
N GLY A 179 6.84 19.38 -5.12
CA GLY A 179 8.29 19.41 -5.36
C GLY A 179 8.86 18.14 -6.03
N ALA A 180 8.06 17.06 -6.16
CA ALA A 180 8.44 15.87 -6.91
C ALA A 180 7.88 15.90 -8.34
N GLN A 181 8.65 15.35 -9.29
CA GLN A 181 8.17 15.19 -10.66
C GLN A 181 7.16 14.04 -10.75
N LEU A 182 5.92 14.35 -11.10
CA LEU A 182 4.88 13.33 -11.33
C LEU A 182 5.10 12.69 -12.72
N LYS A 183 5.52 11.41 -12.73
CA LYS A 183 5.67 10.58 -13.94
C LYS A 183 4.44 9.72 -14.18
N GLN A 184 3.91 9.05 -13.15
CA GLN A 184 2.66 8.31 -13.24
C GLN A 184 1.48 9.27 -13.26
N ARG A 185 1.03 9.61 -14.46
CA ARG A 185 0.01 10.65 -14.70
C ARG A 185 -1.37 10.08 -15.00
N SER A 186 -1.58 8.78 -14.84
CA SER A 186 -2.84 8.07 -15.05
C SER A 186 -2.99 6.93 -14.04
N GLY A 187 -4.20 6.47 -13.82
CA GLY A 187 -4.47 5.37 -12.91
C GLY A 187 -5.94 5.31 -12.50
N ASP A 188 -6.22 4.54 -11.46
CA ASP A 188 -7.59 4.40 -10.96
C ASP A 188 -7.95 5.53 -10.00
N GLU A 189 -7.05 5.91 -9.10
CA GLU A 189 -7.29 7.02 -8.17
C GLU A 189 -6.07 7.94 -8.00
N LEU A 190 -6.35 9.24 -7.92
CA LEU A 190 -5.43 10.25 -7.48
C LEU A 190 -5.84 10.68 -6.07
N LYS A 191 -5.01 10.35 -5.07
CA LYS A 191 -5.26 10.61 -3.66
C LYS A 191 -4.28 11.69 -3.16
N LEU A 192 -4.73 12.94 -3.11
CA LEU A 192 -3.91 14.06 -2.71
C LEU A 192 -4.02 14.32 -1.22
N VAL A 193 -2.89 14.31 -0.51
CA VAL A 193 -2.84 14.76 0.89
C VAL A 193 -3.10 16.27 0.93
N TYR A 194 -4.05 16.71 1.78
CA TYR A 194 -4.53 18.08 1.77
C TYR A 194 -4.70 18.65 3.19
N PRO A 195 -4.34 19.93 3.42
CA PRO A 195 -3.68 20.83 2.47
C PRO A 195 -2.19 20.47 2.27
N GLN A 196 -1.68 20.70 1.07
CA GLN A 196 -0.27 20.46 0.76
C GLN A 196 0.26 21.69 -0.01
N ALA A 197 1.18 22.44 0.61
CA ALA A 197 1.76 23.63 0.00
C ALA A 197 2.45 23.26 -1.32
N GLY A 198 2.09 23.94 -2.40
CA GLY A 198 2.63 23.68 -3.74
C GLY A 198 1.94 22.54 -4.52
N ALA A 199 0.87 21.95 -4.00
CA ALA A 199 0.03 20.97 -4.69
C ALA A 199 -1.45 21.38 -4.62
N ASP A 200 -1.86 22.25 -5.53
CA ASP A 200 -3.27 22.64 -5.69
C ASP A 200 -4.05 21.50 -6.34
N PRO A 201 -5.17 21.02 -5.76
CA PRO A 201 -5.99 19.98 -6.39
C PRO A 201 -6.41 20.29 -7.83
N ALA A 202 -6.72 21.57 -8.15
CA ALA A 202 -7.09 21.99 -9.49
C ALA A 202 -6.04 21.66 -10.55
N ALA A 203 -4.76 21.61 -10.19
CA ALA A 203 -3.68 21.28 -11.13
C ALA A 203 -3.69 19.81 -11.60
N PHE A 204 -4.47 18.96 -10.96
CA PHE A 204 -4.55 17.52 -11.27
C PHE A 204 -5.84 17.12 -11.98
N GLU A 205 -6.84 18.01 -12.07
CA GLU A 205 -8.17 17.65 -12.56
C GLU A 205 -8.23 17.17 -14.01
N ASP A 206 -7.31 17.63 -14.86
CA ASP A 206 -7.24 17.21 -16.27
C ASP A 206 -6.53 15.85 -16.47
N LEU A 207 -6.02 15.25 -15.40
CA LEU A 207 -5.35 13.95 -15.50
C LEU A 207 -6.39 12.81 -15.64
N PRO A 208 -6.07 11.75 -16.40
CA PRO A 208 -6.98 10.64 -16.66
C PRO A 208 -7.01 9.64 -15.47
N PHE A 209 -7.54 10.09 -14.34
CA PHE A 209 -7.88 9.24 -13.21
C PHE A 209 -9.39 9.06 -13.10
N ARG A 210 -9.83 7.90 -12.62
CA ARG A 210 -11.25 7.61 -12.38
C ARG A 210 -11.78 8.30 -11.13
N HIS A 211 -10.94 8.35 -10.07
CA HIS A 211 -11.28 8.89 -8.77
C HIS A 211 -10.30 9.97 -8.37
N PHE A 212 -10.82 11.09 -7.88
CA PHE A 212 -10.06 12.17 -7.28
C PHE A 212 -10.42 12.27 -5.81
N LEU A 213 -9.41 12.14 -4.95
CA LEU A 213 -9.59 12.01 -3.51
C LEU A 213 -8.70 13.01 -2.77
N LEU A 214 -9.30 13.76 -1.83
CA LEU A 214 -8.55 14.55 -0.86
C LEU A 214 -8.49 13.81 0.45
N GLN A 215 -7.27 13.57 0.93
CA GLN A 215 -7.01 12.98 2.22
C GLN A 215 -6.46 14.04 3.17
N PRO A 216 -7.17 14.37 4.28
CA PRO A 216 -6.67 15.32 5.25
C PRO A 216 -5.27 14.92 5.71
N MET A 217 -4.33 15.89 5.69
CA MET A 217 -3.00 15.67 6.24
C MET A 217 -3.10 15.34 7.72
N ASP A 218 -2.51 14.22 8.12
CA ASP A 218 -2.47 13.80 9.53
C ASP A 218 -1.48 14.67 10.34
N GLY A 219 -1.66 14.67 11.65
CA GLY A 219 -0.83 15.43 12.58
C GLY A 219 -1.64 16.34 13.50
N PRO A 220 -0.99 17.31 14.16
CA PRO A 220 -1.64 18.18 15.15
C PRO A 220 -2.84 18.97 14.61
N GLN A 221 -2.86 19.30 13.32
CA GLN A 221 -3.94 20.04 12.66
C GLN A 221 -4.95 19.13 11.94
N ARG A 222 -5.03 17.83 12.24
CA ARG A 222 -5.90 16.88 11.52
C ARG A 222 -7.36 17.32 11.45
N GLU A 223 -7.92 17.86 12.51
CA GLU A 223 -9.31 18.33 12.54
C GLU A 223 -9.52 19.51 11.59
N GLU A 224 -8.63 20.49 11.62
CA GLU A 224 -8.66 21.64 10.73
C GLU A 224 -8.48 21.21 9.26
N ASN A 225 -7.52 20.34 8.98
CA ASN A 225 -7.25 19.80 7.66
C ASN A 225 -8.45 18.99 7.14
N THR A 226 -9.17 18.29 8.01
CA THR A 226 -10.40 17.57 7.65
C THR A 226 -11.50 18.54 7.27
N ALA A 227 -11.68 19.63 8.02
CA ALA A 227 -12.67 20.66 7.70
C ALA A 227 -12.35 21.34 6.37
N LEU A 228 -11.07 21.63 6.09
CA LEU A 228 -10.63 22.21 4.82
C LEU A 228 -10.87 21.24 3.64
N ALA A 229 -10.51 19.97 3.77
CA ALA A 229 -10.74 18.95 2.74
C ALA A 229 -12.24 18.75 2.46
N LEU A 230 -13.05 18.67 3.52
CA LEU A 230 -14.52 18.58 3.40
C LEU A 230 -15.10 19.77 2.65
N LYS A 231 -14.69 20.99 3.04
CA LYS A 231 -15.14 22.21 2.36
C LYS A 231 -14.78 22.18 0.88
N TYR A 232 -13.53 21.85 0.55
CA TYR A 232 -13.08 21.77 -0.84
C TYR A 232 -13.90 20.75 -1.64
N CYS A 233 -14.13 19.56 -1.10
CA CYS A 233 -14.94 18.53 -1.79
C CYS A 233 -16.40 18.98 -2.02
N LEU A 234 -17.01 19.75 -1.10
CA LEU A 234 -18.35 20.28 -1.28
C LEU A 234 -18.41 21.36 -2.36
N GLU A 235 -17.37 22.16 -2.51
CA GLU A 235 -17.25 23.21 -3.52
C GLU A 235 -16.82 22.64 -4.89
N HIS A 236 -16.14 21.48 -4.90
CA HIS A 236 -15.58 20.82 -6.09
C HIS A 236 -16.04 19.35 -6.17
N PRO A 237 -17.23 19.03 -6.65
CA PRO A 237 -17.84 17.69 -6.59
C PRO A 237 -17.10 16.57 -7.33
N ARG A 238 -16.09 16.89 -8.14
CA ARG A 238 -15.19 15.92 -8.74
C ARG A 238 -14.30 15.24 -7.67
N TRP A 239 -13.97 15.97 -6.61
CA TRP A 239 -13.17 15.50 -5.50
C TRP A 239 -14.05 14.86 -4.43
N ARG A 240 -13.58 13.76 -3.88
CA ARG A 240 -14.22 13.02 -2.80
C ARG A 240 -13.31 13.02 -1.58
N LEU A 241 -13.91 13.07 -0.41
CA LEU A 241 -13.15 12.97 0.85
C LEU A 241 -12.69 11.52 1.04
N SER A 242 -11.40 11.31 1.30
CA SER A 242 -10.82 10.06 1.79
C SER A 242 -10.35 10.26 3.23
N LEU A 243 -10.78 9.39 4.13
CA LEU A 243 -10.29 9.38 5.51
C LEU A 243 -9.34 8.20 5.71
N GLN A 244 -8.50 8.30 6.73
CA GLN A 244 -7.70 7.17 7.21
C GLN A 244 -8.55 6.36 8.20
N THR A 245 -9.50 5.57 7.67
CA THR A 245 -10.51 4.87 8.48
C THR A 245 -9.87 3.84 9.41
N HIS A 246 -8.75 3.23 9.02
CA HIS A 246 -7.96 2.34 9.87
C HIS A 246 -7.56 3.02 11.20
N LYS A 247 -7.13 4.29 11.16
CA LYS A 247 -6.81 5.07 12.38
C LYS A 247 -8.05 5.37 13.24
N LEU A 248 -9.23 5.53 12.61
CA LEU A 248 -10.47 5.81 13.32
C LEU A 248 -11.01 4.59 14.07
N ILE A 249 -10.83 3.40 13.51
CA ILE A 249 -11.32 2.14 14.10
C ILE A 249 -10.22 1.34 14.81
N GLY A 250 -8.98 1.84 14.85
CA GLY A 250 -7.87 1.27 15.61
C GLY A 250 -7.35 -0.05 15.05
N ILE A 251 -7.34 -0.21 13.73
CA ILE A 251 -6.72 -1.36 13.04
C ILE A 251 -5.40 -0.93 12.35
N PRO A 252 -4.49 -1.89 12.04
CA PRO A 252 -3.26 -1.59 11.33
C PRO A 252 -3.49 -0.96 9.97
#